data_77039118531eb69536369888529b7cc5
#
_entry.id   77039118531eb69536369888529b7cc5
#
_cell.length_a   1.000
_cell.length_b   1.000
_cell.length_c   1.000
_cell.angle_alpha   90.00
_cell.angle_beta   90.00
_cell.angle_gamma   90.00
#
_symmetry.space_group_name_H-M   'P 1'
#
loop_
_entity.id
_entity.type
_entity.pdbx_description
1 polymer ?
#
loop_
_entity_poly.entity_id
_entity_poly.type
_entity_poly.pdbx_seq_one_letter_code
_entity_poly.pdbx_strand_id
1 'polypeptide(L)'
;MRPLIALLLLIAARGYTLSVPTPRSYENYSVYRVSVKTSSQQHIIDQLLEQYDNYNLWHRSVNEVDIMVSPSARDPFLAIMRKENIDVKLMIKNVQTLIDEERKGMTTFSG
;
A
#
# COMPACT_ATOMS: atom_id res chain seq x y z
N MET A 1 10.39 1.09 32.26
CA MET A 1 9.52 1.48 31.35
C MET A 1 9.72 2.79 30.79
N ARG A 2 9.83 3.76 31.55
CA ARG A 2 10.01 5.07 31.08
C ARG A 2 11.25 5.20 30.29
N PRO A 3 12.33 4.63 30.68
CA PRO A 3 13.56 4.74 29.93
C PRO A 3 13.40 4.25 28.50
N LEU A 4 12.50 3.32 28.36
CA LEU A 4 12.26 2.80 27.09
C LEU A 4 11.68 3.83 26.16
N ILE A 5 10.79 4.60 26.67
CA ILE A 5 10.17 5.62 25.89
C ILE A 5 11.18 6.68 25.50
N ALA A 6 12.00 7.05 26.43
CA ALA A 6 13.00 8.03 26.16
C ALA A 6 13.94 7.55 25.07
N LEU A 7 14.24 6.31 25.09
CA LEU A 7 15.11 5.75 24.11
C LEU A 7 14.51 5.84 22.74
N LEU A 8 13.26 5.56 22.64
CA LEU A 8 12.58 5.64 21.38
C LEU A 8 12.63 7.03 20.81
N LEU A 9 12.46 8.00 21.65
CA LEU A 9 12.50 9.37 21.22
C LEU A 9 13.87 9.73 20.71
N LEU A 10 14.89 9.26 21.35
CA LEU A 10 16.22 9.53 20.90
C LEU A 10 16.50 8.94 19.55
N ILE A 11 16.10 7.73 19.36
CA ILE A 11 16.28 7.09 18.10
C ILE A 11 15.57 7.84 17.02
N ALA A 12 14.41 8.26 17.31
CA ALA A 12 13.62 9.00 16.38
C ALA A 12 14.34 10.26 16.00
N ALA A 13 14.78 11.00 16.94
CA ALA A 13 15.43 12.24 16.68
C ALA A 13 16.62 12.04 15.78
N ARG A 14 17.39 11.01 16.04
CA ARG A 14 18.52 10.80 15.22
C ARG A 14 18.12 10.43 13.84
N GLY A 15 17.13 9.63 13.75
CA GLY A 15 16.75 9.06 12.49
C GLY A 15 16.41 10.07 11.47
N TYR A 16 15.73 11.10 11.85
CA TYR A 16 15.33 11.96 10.85
C TYR A 16 16.07 13.17 10.73
N THR A 17 16.63 13.62 11.75
CA THR A 17 17.34 14.84 11.62
C THR A 17 18.45 14.70 10.65
N LEU A 18 18.84 13.49 10.35
CA LEU A 18 19.98 13.33 9.56
C LEU A 18 19.82 13.75 8.17
N SER A 19 18.71 13.52 7.61
CA SER A 19 18.60 13.85 6.24
C SER A 19 17.20 13.69 5.77
N VAL A 20 16.95 14.23 4.61
CA VAL A 20 15.70 14.02 3.94
C VAL A 20 15.76 12.63 3.36
N PRO A 21 14.85 11.78 3.72
CA PRO A 21 14.89 10.43 3.20
C PRO A 21 14.65 10.42 1.70
N THR A 22 15.28 9.51 1.04
CA THR A 22 15.01 9.32 -0.37
C THR A 22 13.60 8.84 -0.52
N PRO A 23 12.90 9.28 -1.54
CA PRO A 23 11.55 8.83 -1.75
C PRO A 23 11.52 7.33 -1.96
N ARG A 24 10.52 6.71 -1.38
CA ARG A 24 10.36 5.29 -1.50
C ARG A 24 10.00 4.94 -2.93
N SER A 25 10.58 3.89 -3.45
CA SER A 25 10.21 3.40 -4.77
C SER A 25 8.98 2.53 -4.69
N TYR A 26 8.07 2.74 -5.62
CA TYR A 26 6.88 1.92 -5.73
C TYR A 26 6.93 1.04 -6.98
N GLU A 27 8.14 0.71 -7.38
CA GLU A 27 8.33 -0.14 -8.54
C GLU A 27 7.66 -1.50 -8.33
N ASN A 28 6.84 -1.92 -9.27
CA ASN A 28 6.10 -3.18 -9.23
C ASN A 28 5.06 -3.29 -8.12
N TYR A 29 4.77 -2.21 -7.41
CA TYR A 29 3.61 -2.18 -6.55
C TYR A 29 2.38 -2.08 -7.45
N SER A 30 1.36 -2.86 -7.16
CA SER A 30 0.15 -2.92 -7.96
C SER A 30 -1.06 -2.50 -7.14
N VAL A 31 -2.08 -1.99 -7.79
CA VAL A 31 -3.34 -1.67 -7.10
C VAL A 31 -4.42 -2.59 -7.64
N TYR A 32 -5.10 -3.25 -6.73
CA TYR A 32 -6.18 -4.16 -7.05
C TYR A 32 -7.49 -3.65 -6.47
N ARG A 33 -8.55 -3.79 -7.24
CA ARG A 33 -9.90 -3.50 -6.74
C ARG A 33 -10.54 -4.81 -6.33
N VAL A 34 -10.97 -4.88 -5.10
CA VAL A 34 -11.52 -6.09 -4.50
C VAL A 34 -13.01 -5.87 -4.27
N SER A 35 -13.83 -6.79 -4.72
CA SER A 35 -15.28 -6.73 -4.48
C SER A 35 -15.59 -7.45 -3.18
N VAL A 36 -16.15 -6.73 -2.23
CA VAL A 36 -16.46 -7.28 -0.91
C VAL A 36 -17.96 -7.50 -0.83
N LYS A 37 -18.35 -8.76 -0.73
CA LYS A 37 -19.79 -9.13 -0.77
C LYS A 37 -20.33 -9.58 0.56
N THR A 38 -19.47 -10.02 1.47
CA THR A 38 -19.92 -10.55 2.76
C THR A 38 -19.09 -9.97 3.89
N SER A 39 -19.57 -10.07 5.11
CA SER A 39 -18.81 -9.60 6.27
C SER A 39 -17.59 -10.47 6.50
N SER A 40 -17.63 -11.75 6.15
CA SER A 40 -16.46 -12.58 6.25
C SER A 40 -15.37 -12.10 5.30
N GLN A 41 -15.73 -11.74 4.08
CA GLN A 41 -14.77 -11.19 3.13
C GLN A 41 -14.21 -9.86 3.60
N GLN A 42 -15.04 -9.02 4.19
CA GLN A 42 -14.59 -7.74 4.74
C GLN A 42 -13.56 -7.98 5.84
N HIS A 43 -13.79 -8.97 6.67
CA HIS A 43 -12.88 -9.31 7.76
C HIS A 43 -11.53 -9.74 7.22
N ILE A 44 -11.50 -10.54 6.17
CA ILE A 44 -10.26 -10.98 5.53
C ILE A 44 -9.50 -9.78 5.00
N ILE A 45 -10.17 -8.88 4.32
CA ILE A 45 -9.54 -7.68 3.79
C ILE A 45 -8.98 -6.81 4.91
N ASP A 46 -9.74 -6.64 5.96
CA ASP A 46 -9.29 -5.83 7.11
C ASP A 46 -8.04 -6.44 7.76
N GLN A 47 -7.97 -7.74 7.84
CA GLN A 47 -6.79 -8.40 8.38
C GLN A 47 -5.57 -8.21 7.48
N LEU A 48 -5.75 -8.25 6.18
CA LEU A 48 -4.65 -7.99 5.27
C LEU A 48 -4.15 -6.56 5.41
N LEU A 49 -5.05 -5.62 5.56
CA LEU A 49 -4.68 -4.21 5.68
C LEU A 49 -3.91 -3.90 6.97
N GLU A 50 -3.96 -4.79 7.94
CA GLU A 50 -3.15 -4.64 9.15
C GLU A 50 -1.66 -4.84 8.84
N GLN A 51 -1.33 -5.50 7.76
CA GLN A 51 0.04 -5.70 7.34
C GLN A 51 0.44 -4.57 6.39
N TYR A 52 0.55 -3.37 6.92
CA TYR A 52 0.70 -2.19 6.08
C TYR A 52 2.06 -2.07 5.39
N ASP A 53 2.98 -2.96 5.65
CA ASP A 53 4.20 -3.03 4.86
C ASP A 53 3.92 -3.60 3.48
N ASN A 54 2.89 -4.42 3.35
CA ASN A 54 2.56 -5.13 2.13
C ASN A 54 1.28 -4.66 1.48
N TYR A 55 0.33 -4.15 2.27
CA TYR A 55 -1.00 -3.80 1.79
C TYR A 55 -1.37 -2.41 2.28
N ASN A 56 -1.75 -1.54 1.35
CA ASN A 56 -2.16 -0.19 1.73
C ASN A 56 -3.50 0.14 1.10
N LEU A 57 -4.38 0.67 1.90
CA LEU A 57 -5.70 1.07 1.43
C LEU A 57 -5.58 2.31 0.57
N TRP A 58 -6.07 2.25 -0.66
CA TRP A 58 -6.10 3.40 -1.55
C TRP A 58 -7.47 4.04 -1.57
N HIS A 59 -8.51 3.24 -1.60
CA HIS A 59 -9.86 3.76 -1.66
C HIS A 59 -10.84 2.72 -1.14
N ARG A 60 -11.88 3.17 -0.50
CA ARG A 60 -12.92 2.26 0.01
C ARG A 60 -14.28 2.83 -0.33
N SER A 61 -15.12 2.02 -0.92
CA SER A 61 -16.51 2.37 -1.15
C SER A 61 -17.39 1.32 -0.50
N VAL A 62 -18.67 1.35 -0.76
CA VAL A 62 -19.61 0.44 -0.09
C VAL A 62 -19.27 -1.02 -0.40
N ASN A 63 -19.00 -1.33 -1.63
CA ASN A 63 -18.81 -2.73 -2.04
C ASN A 63 -17.43 -3.03 -2.55
N GLU A 64 -16.55 -2.04 -2.61
CA GLU A 64 -15.24 -2.22 -3.23
C GLU A 64 -14.15 -1.59 -2.41
N VAL A 65 -12.97 -2.20 -2.44
CA VAL A 65 -11.80 -1.70 -1.74
C VAL A 65 -10.62 -1.74 -2.71
N ASP A 66 -9.95 -0.63 -2.88
CA ASP A 66 -8.75 -0.57 -3.71
C ASP A 66 -7.54 -0.66 -2.80
N ILE A 67 -6.68 -1.64 -3.05
CA ILE A 67 -5.54 -1.93 -2.19
C ILE A 67 -4.28 -1.94 -3.02
N MET A 68 -3.27 -1.21 -2.56
CA MET A 68 -1.94 -1.28 -3.15
C MET A 68 -1.20 -2.45 -2.52
N VAL A 69 -0.67 -3.34 -3.33
CA VAL A 69 -0.04 -4.58 -2.88
C VAL A 69 1.43 -4.58 -3.31
N SER A 70 2.31 -4.86 -2.36
CA SER A 70 3.75 -4.90 -2.64
C SER A 70 4.10 -6.05 -3.58
N PRO A 71 5.21 -5.96 -4.29
CA PRO A 71 5.60 -7.06 -5.21
C PRO A 71 5.72 -8.41 -4.52
N SER A 72 6.24 -8.44 -3.32
CA SER A 72 6.43 -9.69 -2.58
C SER A 72 5.12 -10.27 -2.08
N ALA A 73 4.11 -9.43 -1.92
CA ALA A 73 2.83 -9.89 -1.40
C ALA A 73 1.83 -10.23 -2.51
N ARG A 74 2.17 -9.96 -3.76
CA ARG A 74 1.23 -10.13 -4.87
C ARG A 74 0.73 -11.57 -5.01
N ASP A 75 1.65 -12.52 -5.08
CA ASP A 75 1.25 -13.92 -5.27
C ASP A 75 0.47 -14.46 -4.07
N PRO A 76 0.89 -14.23 -2.84
CA PRO A 76 0.08 -14.63 -1.69
C PRO A 76 -1.28 -13.96 -1.67
N PHE A 77 -1.34 -12.70 -2.05
CA PHE A 77 -2.60 -11.96 -2.09
C PHE A 77 -3.58 -12.60 -3.07
N LEU A 78 -3.13 -12.87 -4.28
CA LEU A 78 -3.99 -13.47 -5.29
C LEU A 78 -4.41 -14.89 -4.91
N ALA A 79 -3.55 -15.61 -4.21
CA ALA A 79 -3.89 -16.93 -3.71
C ALA A 79 -5.00 -16.88 -2.67
N ILE A 80 -4.96 -15.89 -1.78
CA ILE A 80 -6.00 -15.69 -0.78
C ILE A 80 -7.31 -15.32 -1.47
N MET A 81 -7.26 -14.43 -2.46
CA MET A 81 -8.47 -14.04 -3.16
C MET A 81 -9.12 -15.24 -3.83
N ARG A 82 -8.33 -16.11 -4.43
CA ARG A 82 -8.85 -17.32 -5.05
C ARG A 82 -9.44 -18.29 -4.02
N LYS A 83 -8.71 -18.48 -2.94
CA LYS A 83 -9.13 -19.40 -1.90
C LYS A 83 -10.45 -18.98 -1.27
N GLU A 84 -10.60 -17.69 -1.03
CA GLU A 84 -11.78 -17.15 -0.35
C GLU A 84 -12.87 -16.73 -1.33
N ASN A 85 -12.65 -16.97 -2.61
CA ASN A 85 -13.64 -16.68 -3.62
C ASN A 85 -14.00 -15.20 -3.67
N ILE A 86 -12.99 -14.37 -3.54
CA ILE A 86 -13.16 -12.92 -3.58
C ILE A 86 -12.77 -12.42 -4.97
N ASP A 87 -13.64 -11.65 -5.59
CA ASP A 87 -13.37 -11.09 -6.91
C ASP A 87 -12.36 -9.97 -6.82
N VAL A 88 -11.38 -9.99 -7.70
CA VAL A 88 -10.33 -8.99 -7.70
C VAL A 88 -10.01 -8.57 -9.12
N LYS A 89 -9.73 -7.29 -9.30
CA LYS A 89 -9.40 -6.72 -10.61
C LYS A 89 -8.14 -5.89 -10.51
N LEU A 90 -7.22 -6.08 -11.44
CA LEU A 90 -5.99 -5.30 -11.49
C LEU A 90 -6.32 -3.92 -12.04
N MET A 91 -6.07 -2.88 -11.26
CA MET A 91 -6.33 -1.51 -11.67
C MET A 91 -5.06 -0.79 -12.11
N ILE A 92 -3.97 -0.98 -11.40
CA ILE A 92 -2.69 -0.36 -11.72
C ILE A 92 -1.63 -1.44 -11.60
N LYS A 93 -0.92 -1.70 -12.69
CA LYS A 93 0.08 -2.75 -12.71
C LYS A 93 1.34 -2.32 -11.97
N ASN A 94 1.76 -1.10 -12.17
CA ASN A 94 3.00 -0.59 -11.57
C ASN A 94 2.78 0.85 -11.14
N VAL A 95 2.70 1.06 -9.83
CA VAL A 95 2.42 2.38 -9.28
C VAL A 95 3.52 3.38 -9.63
N GLN A 96 4.76 2.93 -9.69
CA GLN A 96 5.87 3.83 -9.99
C GLN A 96 5.73 4.44 -11.40
N THR A 97 5.23 3.69 -12.34
CA THR A 97 4.99 4.20 -13.69
C THR A 97 3.99 5.36 -13.66
N LEU A 98 2.94 5.22 -12.87
CA LEU A 98 1.95 6.27 -12.73
C LEU A 98 2.55 7.52 -12.13
N ILE A 99 3.37 7.37 -11.10
CA ILE A 99 4.03 8.49 -10.46
C ILE A 99 4.95 9.19 -11.45
N ASP A 100 5.69 8.44 -12.22
CA ASP A 100 6.63 9.00 -13.19
C ASP A 100 5.88 9.77 -14.27
N GLU A 101 4.75 9.27 -14.69
CA GLU A 101 3.94 9.95 -15.68
C GLU A 101 3.38 11.26 -15.16
N GLU A 102 2.98 11.28 -13.92
CA GLU A 102 2.50 12.51 -13.29
C GLU A 102 3.61 13.54 -13.19
N ARG A 103 4.79 13.13 -12.86
CA ARG A 103 5.93 14.03 -12.79
C ARG A 103 6.26 14.61 -14.14
N LYS A 104 6.17 13.81 -15.18
CA LYS A 104 6.39 14.29 -16.54
C LYS A 104 5.36 15.33 -16.91
N GLY A 105 4.11 15.10 -16.57
CA GLY A 105 3.06 16.05 -16.84
C GLY A 105 3.30 17.37 -16.14
N MET A 106 3.73 17.33 -14.90
CA MET A 106 4.02 18.53 -14.16
C MET A 106 5.20 19.28 -14.76
N THR A 107 6.22 18.57 -15.16
CA THR A 107 7.38 19.17 -15.76
C THR A 107 7.01 19.83 -17.06
N THR A 108 6.21 19.19 -17.84
CA THR A 108 5.77 19.75 -19.10
C THR A 108 4.99 21.02 -18.90
N PHE A 109 4.17 21.03 -17.88
CA PHE A 109 3.39 22.20 -17.58
C PHE A 109 4.24 23.34 -17.10
N SER A 110 5.23 23.05 -16.33
CA SER A 110 6.10 24.07 -15.77
C SER A 110 6.99 24.65 -16.83
N GLY A 111 7.28 23.88 -17.81
CA GLY A 111 8.15 24.36 -18.84
C GLY A 111 7.41 25.19 -19.82
#